data_1a47b56aa1e2d5c03753144f1f1aed85
#
_entry.id   1a47b56aa1e2d5c03753144f1f1aed85
#
_cell.length_a   1.000
_cell.length_b   1.000
_cell.length_c   1.000
_cell.angle_alpha   90.00
_cell.angle_beta   90.00
_cell.angle_gamma   90.00
#
_symmetry.space_group_name_H-M   'P 1'
#
loop_
_entity.id
_entity.type
_entity.pdbx_description
1 polymer ?
#
loop_
_entity_poly.entity_id
_entity_poly.type
_entity_poly.pdbx_seq_one_letter_code
_entity_poly.pdbx_strand_id
1 'polypeptide(L)'
;SSSSLRWHTGVMEVANADAGDIRSVISYGPALSEPHHPSLFWYGIHATESLFTVMGPGCQSVVATETKNTIVVTGKWKDDRIGILHGIRNGKTSFKVTAFGTKAIVEQASGGNYAPMLREIVKFFQTGKPPVRADTTLELYAFMEAADESIRRGGTPISLPEYLRNNGWPR
;
A
#
# COMPACT_ATOMS: atom_id res chain seq x y z
N SER A 1 -7.03 10.48 5.39
CA SER A 1 -7.23 9.32 6.25
C SER A 1 -6.05 8.38 6.12
N SER A 2 -5.90 7.46 7.04
CA SER A 2 -4.78 6.51 7.04
C SER A 2 -5.14 5.28 7.88
N SER A 3 -4.50 4.16 7.55
CA SER A 3 -4.59 2.93 8.34
C SER A 3 -3.68 3.00 9.56
N SER A 4 -4.08 2.37 10.67
CA SER A 4 -3.20 2.18 11.83
C SER A 4 -1.92 1.42 11.48
N LEU A 5 -1.97 0.55 10.46
CA LEU A 5 -0.82 -0.25 10.02
C LEU A 5 0.39 0.60 9.61
N ARG A 6 0.18 1.83 9.11
CA ARG A 6 1.25 2.79 8.80
C ARG A 6 2.17 3.03 10.02
N TRP A 7 1.62 2.98 11.22
CA TRP A 7 2.35 3.23 12.47
C TRP A 7 2.56 1.98 13.33
N HIS A 8 2.19 0.79 12.83
CA HIS A 8 2.49 -0.45 13.54
C HIS A 8 4.00 -0.62 13.71
N THR A 9 4.43 -0.98 14.91
CA THR A 9 5.84 -1.15 15.25
C THR A 9 6.55 -2.04 14.23
N GLY A 10 6.00 -3.21 13.93
CA GLY A 10 6.61 -4.13 12.98
C GLY A 10 6.69 -3.61 11.55
N VAL A 11 5.73 -2.80 11.07
CA VAL A 11 5.80 -2.16 9.75
C VAL A 11 6.89 -1.08 9.75
N MET A 12 6.97 -0.28 10.83
CA MET A 12 7.99 0.76 10.97
C MET A 12 9.39 0.18 11.15
N GLU A 13 9.54 -0.98 11.80
CA GLU A 13 10.79 -1.72 11.88
C GLU A 13 11.30 -2.09 10.47
N VAL A 14 10.42 -2.61 9.60
CA VAL A 14 10.78 -2.91 8.21
C VAL A 14 11.13 -1.65 7.42
N ALA A 15 10.34 -0.58 7.59
CA ALA A 15 10.54 0.69 6.87
C ALA A 15 11.84 1.39 7.25
N ASN A 16 12.33 1.22 8.48
CA ASN A 16 13.53 1.88 9.02
C ASN A 16 14.76 0.96 9.09
N ALA A 17 14.63 -0.31 8.70
CA ALA A 17 15.76 -1.26 8.74
C ALA A 17 16.85 -0.92 7.71
N ASP A 18 18.11 -1.17 8.07
CA ASP A 18 19.22 -1.10 7.10
C ASP A 18 19.23 -2.36 6.21
N ALA A 19 18.29 -2.42 5.29
CA ALA A 19 18.25 -3.45 4.26
C ALA A 19 19.14 -3.11 3.04
N GLY A 20 19.85 -1.98 3.07
CA GLY A 20 20.53 -1.42 1.90
C GLY A 20 19.52 -0.81 0.91
N ASP A 21 19.85 -0.84 -0.38
CA ASP A 21 18.91 -0.39 -1.42
C ASP A 21 17.76 -1.38 -1.54
N ILE A 22 16.56 -0.94 -1.24
CA ILE A 22 15.36 -1.76 -1.42
C ILE A 22 15.15 -2.03 -2.92
N ARG A 23 14.97 -3.29 -3.28
CA ARG A 23 14.66 -3.76 -4.65
C ARG A 23 13.19 -4.05 -4.82
N SER A 24 12.59 -4.69 -3.83
CA SER A 24 11.14 -4.94 -3.84
C SER A 24 10.56 -5.03 -2.44
N VAL A 25 9.24 -4.88 -2.37
CA VAL A 25 8.47 -5.05 -1.13
C VAL A 25 7.24 -5.88 -1.43
N ILE A 26 6.94 -6.84 -0.59
CA ILE A 26 5.68 -7.59 -0.61
C ILE A 26 4.89 -7.25 0.65
N SER A 27 3.66 -6.80 0.46
CA SER A 27 2.69 -6.62 1.54
C SER A 27 1.49 -7.51 1.29
N TYR A 28 0.99 -8.17 2.33
CA TYR A 28 -0.26 -8.91 2.21
C TYR A 28 -1.21 -8.67 3.38
N GLY A 29 -2.48 -8.90 3.11
CA GLY A 29 -3.53 -8.78 4.11
C GLY A 29 -4.90 -9.18 3.57
N PRO A 30 -5.93 -9.17 4.44
CA PRO A 30 -7.29 -9.39 3.99
C PRO A 30 -7.71 -8.31 2.99
N ALA A 31 -8.41 -8.73 1.94
CA ALA A 31 -9.00 -7.87 0.92
C ALA A 31 -10.42 -8.38 0.59
N LEU A 32 -11.22 -8.56 1.63
CA LEU A 32 -12.58 -9.03 1.55
C LEU A 32 -13.40 -8.12 0.62
N SER A 33 -14.22 -8.71 -0.21
CA SER A 33 -15.15 -7.97 -1.06
C SER A 33 -16.36 -7.53 -0.23
N GLU A 34 -16.77 -6.28 -0.45
CA GLU A 34 -17.98 -5.71 0.16
C GLU A 34 -18.79 -5.04 -0.97
N PRO A 35 -20.13 -5.35 -1.12
CA PRO A 35 -20.90 -4.90 -2.27
C PRO A 35 -20.98 -3.39 -2.47
N HIS A 36 -20.84 -2.61 -1.39
CA HIS A 36 -20.96 -1.14 -1.42
C HIS A 36 -19.59 -0.42 -1.48
N HIS A 37 -18.49 -1.17 -1.61
CA HIS A 37 -17.14 -0.61 -1.69
C HIS A 37 -16.40 -1.16 -2.92
N PRO A 38 -15.65 -0.31 -3.64
CA PRO A 38 -14.76 -0.80 -4.68
C PRO A 38 -13.74 -1.78 -4.09
N SER A 39 -13.41 -2.80 -4.85
CA SER A 39 -12.49 -3.91 -4.60
C SER A 39 -11.58 -3.80 -3.36
N LEU A 40 -10.45 -3.07 -3.45
CA LEU A 40 -9.46 -2.96 -2.37
C LEU A 40 -9.83 -1.95 -1.27
N PHE A 41 -10.85 -1.11 -1.47
CA PHE A 41 -11.15 0.01 -0.58
C PHE A 41 -11.76 -0.39 0.77
N TRP A 42 -12.28 -1.60 0.91
CA TRP A 42 -12.81 -2.07 2.19
C TRP A 42 -11.67 -2.47 3.14
N TYR A 43 -11.01 -3.61 2.92
CA TYR A 43 -9.93 -4.11 3.78
C TYR A 43 -8.55 -4.06 3.12
N GLY A 44 -8.48 -4.15 1.80
CA GLY A 44 -7.22 -4.16 1.04
C GLY A 44 -6.39 -2.89 1.24
N ILE A 45 -7.04 -1.76 1.54
CA ILE A 45 -6.39 -0.49 1.86
C ILE A 45 -5.36 -0.62 2.99
N HIS A 46 -5.58 -1.49 3.98
CA HIS A 46 -4.66 -1.64 5.09
C HIS A 46 -3.30 -2.23 4.66
N ALA A 47 -3.32 -3.28 3.85
CA ALA A 47 -2.08 -3.86 3.29
C ALA A 47 -1.43 -2.90 2.28
N THR A 48 -2.22 -2.15 1.51
CA THR A 48 -1.72 -1.09 0.62
C THR A 48 -1.01 0.02 1.40
N GLU A 49 -1.54 0.43 2.56
CA GLU A 49 -0.88 1.39 3.46
C GLU A 49 0.47 0.86 3.96
N SER A 50 0.56 -0.42 4.33
CA SER A 50 1.83 -1.04 4.75
C SER A 50 2.84 -1.04 3.59
N LEU A 51 2.40 -1.37 2.37
CA LEU A 51 3.23 -1.32 1.17
C LEU A 51 3.81 0.09 0.96
N PHE A 52 2.94 1.10 0.94
CA PHE A 52 3.35 2.50 0.73
C PHE A 52 4.15 3.07 1.90
N THR A 53 4.02 2.53 3.11
CA THR A 53 4.86 2.93 4.25
C THR A 53 6.32 2.57 4.02
N VAL A 54 6.58 1.40 3.42
CA VAL A 54 7.95 0.92 3.13
C VAL A 54 8.46 1.45 1.78
N MET A 55 7.61 1.45 0.74
CA MET A 55 7.99 1.88 -0.61
C MET A 55 8.07 3.40 -0.77
N GLY A 56 7.29 4.15 -0.01
CA GLY A 56 7.06 5.58 -0.26
C GLY A 56 6.27 5.83 -1.58
N PRO A 57 6.02 7.10 -1.91
CA PRO A 57 5.38 7.50 -3.17
C PRO A 57 6.31 7.31 -4.36
N GLY A 58 5.76 7.34 -5.57
CA GLY A 58 6.51 7.29 -6.84
C GLY A 58 6.18 6.10 -7.73
N CYS A 59 5.03 5.45 -7.52
CA CYS A 59 4.55 4.38 -8.39
C CYS A 59 4.25 4.92 -9.80
N GLN A 60 4.75 4.24 -10.82
CA GLN A 60 4.61 4.65 -12.22
C GLN A 60 3.58 3.82 -12.99
N SER A 61 3.48 2.55 -12.69
CA SER A 61 2.51 1.68 -13.36
C SER A 61 2.03 0.57 -12.44
N VAL A 62 0.83 0.10 -12.70
CA VAL A 62 0.16 -0.93 -11.92
C VAL A 62 -0.39 -2.01 -12.84
N VAL A 63 -0.15 -3.26 -12.47
CA VAL A 63 -0.77 -4.45 -13.09
C VAL A 63 -1.46 -5.26 -12.00
N ALA A 64 -2.66 -5.73 -12.27
CA ALA A 64 -3.39 -6.56 -11.32
C ALA A 64 -3.98 -7.81 -11.99
N THR A 65 -4.04 -8.87 -11.21
CA THR A 65 -4.76 -10.09 -11.55
C THR A 65 -5.55 -10.58 -10.34
N GLU A 66 -6.71 -11.17 -10.59
CA GLU A 66 -7.56 -11.66 -9.51
C GLU A 66 -8.24 -12.98 -9.82
N THR A 67 -8.62 -13.64 -8.76
CA THR A 67 -9.57 -14.75 -8.72
C THR A 67 -10.65 -14.44 -7.68
N LYS A 68 -11.65 -15.28 -7.53
CA LYS A 68 -12.64 -15.10 -6.46
C LYS A 68 -12.02 -15.12 -5.05
N ASN A 69 -10.83 -15.70 -4.88
CA ASN A 69 -10.20 -15.94 -3.58
C ASN A 69 -9.04 -14.99 -3.27
N THR A 70 -8.49 -14.33 -4.26
CA THR A 70 -7.30 -13.48 -4.09
C THR A 70 -7.17 -12.43 -5.19
N ILE A 71 -6.49 -11.35 -4.87
CA ILE A 71 -6.03 -10.33 -5.81
C ILE A 71 -4.54 -10.10 -5.60
N VAL A 72 -3.78 -10.03 -6.69
CA VAL A 72 -2.36 -9.63 -6.66
C VAL A 72 -2.19 -8.39 -7.52
N VAL A 73 -1.59 -7.37 -6.93
CA VAL A 73 -1.29 -6.10 -7.60
C VAL A 73 0.21 -5.88 -7.58
N THR A 74 0.80 -5.64 -8.74
CA THR A 74 2.22 -5.31 -8.89
C THR A 74 2.34 -3.86 -9.35
N GLY A 75 3.04 -3.04 -8.57
CA GLY A 75 3.40 -1.68 -8.94
C GLY A 75 4.89 -1.57 -9.29
N LYS A 76 5.22 -0.80 -10.33
CA LYS A 76 6.59 -0.42 -10.66
C LYS A 76 6.81 1.04 -10.24
N TRP A 77 7.85 1.28 -9.45
CA TRP A 77 8.27 2.62 -8.99
C TRP A 77 9.26 3.26 -9.97
N LYS A 78 9.37 4.59 -9.93
CA LYS A 78 10.24 5.40 -10.81
C LYS A 78 11.73 5.08 -10.71
N ASP A 79 12.16 4.42 -9.64
CA ASP A 79 13.52 4.00 -9.33
C ASP A 79 13.75 2.50 -9.55
N ASP A 80 12.94 1.88 -10.41
CA ASP A 80 12.95 0.47 -10.77
C ASP A 80 12.60 -0.51 -9.62
N ARG A 81 12.15 -0.03 -8.47
CA ARG A 81 11.65 -0.90 -7.40
C ARG A 81 10.27 -1.48 -7.77
N ILE A 82 10.01 -2.67 -7.27
CA ILE A 82 8.72 -3.34 -7.43
C ILE A 82 8.03 -3.48 -6.07
N GLY A 83 6.77 -3.03 -6.00
CA GLY A 83 5.90 -3.27 -4.86
C GLY A 83 4.81 -4.27 -5.22
N ILE A 84 4.58 -5.24 -4.36
CA ILE A 84 3.56 -6.28 -4.55
C ILE A 84 2.57 -6.22 -3.40
N LEU A 85 1.29 -6.10 -3.74
CA LEU A 85 0.18 -6.27 -2.82
C LEU A 85 -0.48 -7.61 -3.07
N HIS A 86 -0.58 -8.45 -2.05
CA HIS A 86 -1.36 -9.69 -2.09
C HIS A 86 -2.58 -9.56 -1.18
N GLY A 87 -3.73 -9.36 -1.77
CA GLY A 87 -5.02 -9.29 -1.07
C GLY A 87 -5.68 -10.66 -0.98
N ILE A 88 -5.95 -11.12 0.24
CA ILE A 88 -6.58 -12.41 0.53
C ILE A 88 -8.07 -12.18 0.70
N ARG A 89 -8.88 -12.70 -0.22
CA ARG A 89 -10.36 -12.55 -0.19
C ARG A 89 -11.07 -13.68 0.55
N ASN A 90 -10.44 -14.83 0.64
CA ASN A 90 -11.00 -16.01 1.30
C ASN A 90 -9.90 -16.85 1.94
N GLY A 91 -10.16 -17.41 3.12
CA GLY A 91 -9.24 -18.24 3.88
C GLY A 91 -8.64 -17.55 5.08
N LYS A 92 -7.60 -18.13 5.65
CA LYS A 92 -6.87 -17.56 6.80
C LYS A 92 -6.09 -16.31 6.37
N THR A 93 -6.26 -15.24 7.11
CA THR A 93 -5.63 -13.95 6.80
C THR A 93 -4.77 -13.44 7.96
N SER A 94 -3.79 -12.64 7.64
CA SER A 94 -3.03 -11.80 8.57
C SER A 94 -2.42 -10.65 7.78
N PHE A 95 -1.88 -9.64 8.45
CA PHE A 95 -1.12 -8.57 7.80
C PHE A 95 0.37 -8.82 7.97
N LYS A 96 1.12 -8.69 6.88
CA LYS A 96 2.59 -8.72 6.92
C LYS A 96 3.19 -7.92 5.77
N VAL A 97 4.37 -7.34 6.01
CA VAL A 97 5.19 -6.73 4.98
C VAL A 97 6.62 -7.27 5.05
N THR A 98 7.24 -7.46 3.88
CA THR A 98 8.63 -7.93 3.73
C THR A 98 9.34 -7.05 2.71
N ALA A 99 10.51 -6.54 3.07
CA ALA A 99 11.38 -5.77 2.18
C ALA A 99 12.59 -6.60 1.75
N PHE A 100 12.90 -6.57 0.46
CA PHE A 100 14.03 -7.24 -0.15
C PHE A 100 15.05 -6.19 -0.58
N GLY A 101 16.14 -6.10 0.14
CA GLY A 101 17.20 -5.13 -0.09
C GLY A 101 18.52 -5.77 -0.50
N THR A 102 19.53 -4.93 -0.77
CA THR A 102 20.86 -5.38 -1.19
C THR A 102 21.70 -5.96 -0.05
N LYS A 103 21.37 -5.60 1.20
CA LYS A 103 22.07 -6.09 2.39
C LYS A 103 21.29 -7.15 3.15
N ALA A 104 19.97 -7.07 3.16
CA ALA A 104 19.14 -7.98 3.92
C ALA A 104 17.74 -8.13 3.32
N ILE A 105 17.08 -9.24 3.65
CA ILE A 105 15.64 -9.40 3.57
C ILE A 105 15.11 -9.14 4.97
N VAL A 106 14.21 -8.16 5.10
CA VAL A 106 13.63 -7.76 6.39
C VAL A 106 12.15 -8.06 6.39
N GLU A 107 11.76 -8.96 7.28
CA GLU A 107 10.37 -9.36 7.47
C GLU A 107 9.77 -8.69 8.70
N GLN A 108 8.53 -8.27 8.60
CA GLN A 108 7.78 -7.83 9.76
C GLN A 108 7.71 -8.94 10.82
N ALA A 109 8.39 -8.76 11.93
CA ALA A 109 8.46 -9.74 13.02
C ALA A 109 7.33 -9.57 14.04
N SER A 110 6.85 -8.34 14.24
CA SER A 110 5.86 -8.00 15.26
C SER A 110 4.61 -7.35 14.65
N GLY A 111 3.52 -7.40 15.39
CA GLY A 111 2.31 -6.63 15.09
C GLY A 111 2.45 -5.18 15.55
N GLY A 112 1.34 -4.62 15.96
CA GLY A 112 1.27 -3.29 16.54
C GLY A 112 -0.10 -3.05 17.16
N ASN A 113 -0.30 -1.84 17.65
CA ASN A 113 -1.56 -1.40 18.22
C ASN A 113 -1.88 0.04 17.76
N TYR A 114 -3.01 0.56 18.20
CA TYR A 114 -3.47 1.89 17.79
C TYR A 114 -2.73 3.06 18.46
N ALA A 115 -1.97 2.84 19.54
CA ALA A 115 -1.37 3.92 20.32
C ALA A 115 -0.42 4.82 19.50
N PRO A 116 0.44 4.31 18.57
CA PRO A 116 1.24 5.17 17.71
C PRO A 116 0.39 6.08 16.82
N MET A 117 -0.66 5.54 16.20
CA MET A 117 -1.57 6.34 15.37
C MET A 117 -2.30 7.40 16.19
N LEU A 118 -2.77 7.05 17.40
CA LEU A 118 -3.45 8.01 18.27
C LEU A 118 -2.52 9.17 18.67
N ARG A 119 -1.24 8.91 18.92
CA ARG A 119 -0.24 9.97 19.18
C ARG A 119 -0.12 10.93 17.99
N GLU A 120 -0.10 10.42 16.76
CA GLU A 120 -0.05 11.28 15.57
C GLU A 120 -1.35 12.09 15.37
N ILE A 121 -2.51 11.52 15.72
CA ILE A 121 -3.79 12.24 15.72
C ILE A 121 -3.77 13.38 16.73
N VAL A 122 -3.33 13.13 17.95
CA VAL A 122 -3.20 14.17 18.99
C VAL A 122 -2.24 15.28 18.54
N LYS A 123 -1.08 14.91 17.99
CA LYS A 123 -0.11 15.86 17.45
C LYS A 123 -0.69 16.70 16.30
N PHE A 124 -1.49 16.09 15.42
CA PHE A 124 -2.19 16.82 14.37
C PHE A 124 -3.14 17.88 14.95
N PHE A 125 -3.95 17.55 15.95
CA PHE A 125 -4.83 18.52 16.59
C PHE A 125 -4.08 19.66 17.30
N GLN A 126 -2.89 19.37 17.83
CA GLN A 126 -2.05 20.39 18.50
C GLN A 126 -1.32 21.30 17.50
N THR A 127 -0.97 20.81 16.32
CA THR A 127 -0.06 21.52 15.41
C THR A 127 -0.69 21.96 14.10
N GLY A 128 -1.87 21.40 13.74
CA GLY A 128 -2.49 21.55 12.42
C GLY A 128 -1.73 20.88 11.28
N LYS A 129 -0.62 20.15 11.57
CA LYS A 129 0.20 19.52 10.54
C LYS A 129 -0.23 18.07 10.34
N PRO A 130 -0.74 17.70 9.14
CA PRO A 130 -1.16 16.33 8.88
C PRO A 130 0.05 15.39 8.90
N PRO A 131 -0.06 14.20 9.55
CA PRO A 131 1.03 13.24 9.65
C PRO A 131 1.28 12.48 8.34
N VAL A 132 0.31 12.50 7.43
CA VAL A 132 0.41 11.93 6.08
C VAL A 132 0.08 13.02 5.08
N ARG A 133 0.92 13.19 4.08
CA ARG A 133 0.70 14.17 3.01
C ARG A 133 -0.50 13.76 2.15
N ALA A 134 -1.24 14.73 1.65
CA ALA A 134 -2.40 14.49 0.79
C ALA A 134 -2.00 13.76 -0.50
N ASP A 135 -0.89 14.14 -1.12
CA ASP A 135 -0.38 13.51 -2.34
C ASP A 135 -0.06 12.01 -2.15
N THR A 136 0.48 11.62 -0.99
CA THR A 136 0.71 10.21 -0.66
C THR A 136 -0.60 9.43 -0.56
N THR A 137 -1.61 10.01 0.09
CA THR A 137 -2.94 9.38 0.18
C THR A 137 -3.60 9.25 -1.19
N LEU A 138 -3.47 10.28 -2.03
CA LEU A 138 -4.01 10.31 -3.38
C LEU A 138 -3.36 9.25 -4.27
N GLU A 139 -2.03 9.13 -4.22
CA GLU A 139 -1.30 8.13 -4.99
C GLU A 139 -1.67 6.70 -4.57
N LEU A 140 -1.84 6.47 -3.26
CA LEU A 140 -2.29 5.19 -2.74
C LEU A 140 -3.70 4.83 -3.24
N TYR A 141 -4.63 5.79 -3.25
CA TYR A 141 -5.97 5.57 -3.80
C TYR A 141 -5.92 5.31 -5.31
N ALA A 142 -5.14 6.09 -6.04
CA ALA A 142 -4.95 5.88 -7.47
C ALA A 142 -4.32 4.50 -7.78
N PHE A 143 -3.43 4.00 -6.92
CA PHE A 143 -2.88 2.64 -7.04
C PHE A 143 -3.98 1.58 -6.95
N MET A 144 -4.92 1.71 -6.01
CA MET A 144 -6.04 0.77 -5.88
C MET A 144 -7.02 0.88 -7.05
N GLU A 145 -7.36 2.10 -7.49
CA GLU A 145 -8.21 2.34 -8.66
C GLU A 145 -7.56 1.82 -9.95
N ALA A 146 -6.25 2.06 -10.13
CA ALA A 146 -5.51 1.52 -11.28
C ALA A 146 -5.45 -0.01 -11.28
N ALA A 147 -5.47 -0.65 -10.10
CA ALA A 147 -5.57 -2.10 -10.01
C ALA A 147 -6.92 -2.60 -10.55
N ASP A 148 -8.02 -1.96 -10.15
CA ASP A 148 -9.36 -2.30 -10.67
C ASP A 148 -9.46 -2.04 -12.19
N GLU A 149 -8.87 -0.94 -12.67
CA GLU A 149 -8.79 -0.66 -14.11
C GLU A 149 -7.96 -1.70 -14.87
N SER A 150 -6.82 -2.12 -14.31
CA SER A 150 -6.00 -3.19 -14.88
C SER A 150 -6.79 -4.48 -15.05
N ILE A 151 -7.54 -4.88 -14.02
CA ILE A 151 -8.39 -6.07 -14.06
C ILE A 151 -9.45 -5.93 -15.14
N ARG A 152 -10.15 -4.79 -15.22
CA ARG A 152 -11.16 -4.53 -16.26
C ARG A 152 -10.59 -4.60 -17.67
N ARG A 153 -9.31 -4.31 -17.85
CA ARG A 153 -8.57 -4.40 -19.11
C ARG A 153 -7.82 -5.72 -19.30
N GLY A 154 -8.17 -6.77 -18.55
CA GLY A 154 -7.58 -8.09 -18.69
C GLY A 154 -6.12 -8.20 -18.24
N GLY A 155 -5.71 -7.40 -17.24
CA GLY A 155 -4.34 -7.38 -16.70
C GLY A 155 -3.38 -6.46 -17.44
N THR A 156 -3.88 -5.52 -18.24
CA THR A 156 -3.05 -4.53 -18.93
C THR A 156 -2.42 -3.55 -17.94
N PRO A 157 -1.13 -3.16 -18.12
CA PRO A 157 -0.50 -2.13 -17.30
C PRO A 157 -1.22 -0.78 -17.38
N ILE A 158 -1.46 -0.16 -16.24
CA ILE A 158 -2.06 1.17 -16.12
C ILE A 158 -0.98 2.16 -15.66
N SER A 159 -0.74 3.21 -16.44
CA SER A 159 0.14 4.31 -16.04
C SER A 159 -0.50 5.12 -14.92
N LEU A 160 0.10 5.14 -13.74
CA LEU A 160 -0.44 5.86 -12.59
C LEU A 160 -0.41 7.39 -12.77
N PRO A 161 0.67 7.99 -13.29
CA PRO A 161 0.66 9.43 -13.57
C PRO A 161 -0.37 9.86 -14.60
N GLU A 162 -0.63 9.02 -15.61
CA GLU A 162 -1.67 9.29 -16.61
C GLU A 162 -3.07 9.13 -16.00
N TYR A 163 -3.28 8.10 -15.22
CA TYR A 163 -4.53 7.87 -14.50
C TYR A 163 -4.89 9.06 -13.61
N LEU A 164 -3.93 9.57 -12.83
CA LEU A 164 -4.11 10.76 -11.99
C LEU A 164 -4.50 11.99 -12.81
N ARG A 165 -3.78 12.27 -13.90
CA ARG A 165 -4.09 13.42 -14.78
C ARG A 165 -5.49 13.34 -15.38
N ASN A 166 -5.88 12.18 -15.89
CA ASN A 166 -7.16 11.96 -16.56
C ASN A 166 -8.35 12.05 -15.60
N ASN A 167 -8.13 11.88 -14.31
CA ASN A 167 -9.15 11.99 -13.26
C ASN A 167 -9.10 13.33 -12.49
N GLY A 168 -8.40 14.34 -13.02
CA GLY A 168 -8.40 15.70 -12.47
C GLY A 168 -7.61 15.87 -11.17
N TRP A 169 -6.69 14.97 -10.87
CA TRP A 169 -5.89 15.04 -9.66
C TRP A 169 -4.72 16.00 -9.86
N PRO A 170 -4.48 16.95 -8.94
CA PRO A 170 -3.36 17.89 -9.07
C PRO A 170 -2.02 17.14 -8.95
N ARG A 171 -1.04 17.64 -9.70
CA ARG A 171 0.36 17.19 -9.65
C ARG A 171 1.06 17.66 -8.38
#